data_bf37d206e4da3a224523ca51434be11d
#
_entry.id   bf37d206e4da3a224523ca51434be11d
#
_cell.length_a   1.000
_cell.length_b   1.000
_cell.length_c   1.000
_cell.angle_alpha   90.00
_cell.angle_beta   90.00
_cell.angle_gamma   90.00
#
_symmetry.space_group_name_H-M   'P 1'
#
loop_
_entity.id
_entity.type
_entity.pdbx_description
1 polymer ?
#
loop_
_entity_poly.entity_id
_entity_poly.type
_entity_poly.pdbx_seq_one_letter_code
_entity_poly.pdbx_strand_id
1 'polypeptide(L)'
;MTELYPLTPPGPSRRSTLRAAGGGTLLLGLGLAGCRSAVSDSSSAPQGASAASQRGGVLNVAVNADFTPALLFAQSGQSLQHRLIYNTLTRYDDRLRPKPELAASWTYAKDGRSITLRLRDDVTFHNGRKFSADDVIFAVKNLQNPVRAAQLRSTAATVTGFEKRGDHELVLKLAHPVNNLFDLFEFMIITDSETVEDAVTGKKLIGTGPFKLKKWSPGSGLSLTRNDRYWQAGRPYLDGVELRVIAQADALISSLRSGQSQLSFDVPGKSLGAVKNDPRLAITNYDTGAGAVYLGVNTTVAPLNDRTVRQALAWAVDRDRLLDQTLGGYGLASAAPWPKSSPAFTEANRTHYTHNPGKARQLLKSAGHTKLELPLLHLALPGDTAIAESIQYDLRQVGVHVTLQPTDGATAQKKLISQGMPALWTMGHGFAQVQPSTLAVSAYPFNEAKNTSKYRSAEYTKVVQEAWTEPETDTAAANALHEKISSILLDEAFLIDLVVRGRVQVTADRVHGVTLNKFSYLNLDHAYLV
;
A
#
# COMPACT_ATOMS: atom_id res chain seq x y z
N MET A 1 -5.03 32.31 -54.96
CA MET A 1 -6.17 33.15 -54.65
C MET A 1 -6.30 33.16 -53.15
N THR A 2 -5.56 33.96 -52.48
CA THR A 2 -5.74 35.37 -52.06
C THR A 2 -7.16 35.71 -51.63
N GLU A 3 -7.36 35.85 -50.33
CA GLU A 3 -8.04 37.01 -49.76
C GLU A 3 -7.82 37.09 -48.24
N LEU A 4 -7.12 38.17 -47.89
CA LEU A 4 -6.96 38.79 -46.59
C LEU A 4 -8.09 39.80 -46.37
N TYR A 5 -8.51 40.04 -45.09
CA TYR A 5 -8.82 41.37 -44.52
C TYR A 5 -9.60 41.27 -43.20
N PRO A 6 -9.60 42.30 -42.32
CA PRO A 6 -8.52 42.88 -41.58
C PRO A 6 -8.81 43.04 -40.06
N LEU A 7 -7.76 43.39 -39.34
CA LEU A 7 -7.76 43.87 -37.94
C LEU A 7 -8.31 45.31 -37.82
N THR A 8 -9.07 45.61 -36.77
CA THR A 8 -9.20 46.98 -36.23
C THR A 8 -9.04 47.02 -34.71
N PRO A 9 -8.47 48.10 -34.18
CA PRO A 9 -7.96 48.16 -32.79
C PRO A 9 -8.90 48.90 -31.80
N PRO A 10 -8.45 49.12 -30.53
CA PRO A 10 -9.31 49.37 -29.39
C PRO A 10 -9.53 50.85 -29.08
N GLY A 11 -10.60 51.13 -28.34
CA GLY A 11 -10.95 52.47 -27.84
C GLY A 11 -11.14 52.50 -26.32
N PRO A 12 -11.12 53.67 -25.65
CA PRO A 12 -10.37 53.84 -24.41
C PRO A 12 -11.22 53.93 -23.10
N SER A 13 -10.44 53.92 -22.02
CA SER A 13 -10.71 54.15 -20.61
C SER A 13 -11.69 55.26 -20.22
N ARG A 14 -12.43 55.10 -19.13
CA ARG A 14 -12.77 56.23 -18.22
C ARG A 14 -12.63 55.81 -16.77
N ARG A 15 -11.70 56.52 -16.10
CA ARG A 15 -11.64 56.72 -14.66
C ARG A 15 -12.78 57.61 -14.23
N SER A 16 -13.34 57.37 -13.04
CA SER A 16 -13.83 58.47 -12.20
C SER A 16 -13.77 58.10 -10.73
N THR A 17 -13.04 58.89 -10.03
CA THR A 17 -12.90 59.08 -8.60
C THR A 17 -14.19 59.60 -7.97
N LEU A 18 -14.50 59.23 -6.72
CA LEU A 18 -15.11 60.15 -5.76
C LEU A 18 -14.76 59.78 -4.31
N ARG A 19 -14.37 60.81 -3.60
CA ARG A 19 -14.01 60.90 -2.16
C ARG A 19 -15.26 61.15 -1.29
N ALA A 20 -15.11 60.86 -0.02
CA ALA A 20 -15.37 61.65 1.17
C ALA A 20 -16.03 60.77 2.26
N ALA A 21 -15.57 60.63 3.42
CA ALA A 21 -15.18 61.52 4.52
C ALA A 21 -16.15 61.42 5.72
N GLY A 22 -15.58 61.35 6.91
CA GLY A 22 -16.20 61.63 8.22
C GLY A 22 -16.44 60.40 9.09
N GLY A 23 -15.97 60.25 10.27
CA GLY A 23 -15.45 61.11 11.28
C GLY A 23 -15.86 60.58 12.65
N GLY A 24 -14.92 60.41 13.60
CA GLY A 24 -14.98 60.67 15.02
C GLY A 24 -15.57 59.54 15.92
N THR A 25 -15.05 59.12 16.98
CA THR A 25 -14.47 59.80 18.16
C THR A 25 -13.87 58.78 19.14
N LEU A 26 -12.81 59.17 19.78
CA LEU A 26 -12.06 58.58 20.91
C LEU A 26 -12.89 58.04 22.09
N LEU A 27 -12.31 57.02 22.76
CA LEU A 27 -12.13 57.06 24.22
C LEU A 27 -10.95 56.19 24.67
N LEU A 28 -10.06 56.81 25.43
CA LEU A 28 -8.87 56.27 26.08
C LEU A 28 -9.23 55.34 27.25
N GLY A 29 -8.37 54.34 27.47
CA GLY A 29 -8.29 53.61 28.71
C GLY A 29 -6.88 53.02 28.88
N LEU A 30 -6.03 53.69 29.64
CA LEU A 30 -4.69 53.25 30.03
C LEU A 30 -4.76 52.12 31.06
N GLY A 31 -3.88 51.14 30.92
CA GLY A 31 -3.58 50.15 31.93
C GLY A 31 -2.23 49.51 31.66
N LEU A 32 -1.22 49.96 32.43
CA LEU A 32 0.18 49.52 32.40
C LEU A 32 0.40 48.15 33.07
N ALA A 33 1.46 47.49 32.61
CA ALA A 33 2.42 46.65 33.31
C ALA A 33 2.28 45.13 33.25
N GLY A 34 3.38 44.50 32.81
CA GLY A 34 3.73 43.17 33.18
C GLY A 34 4.47 42.34 32.14
N CYS A 35 5.76 42.64 31.87
CA CYS A 35 6.66 41.67 31.25
C CYS A 35 6.79 40.45 32.14
N ARG A 36 6.50 39.25 31.60
CA ARG A 36 7.09 37.99 32.06
C ARG A 36 7.29 37.08 30.85
N SER A 37 8.54 36.84 30.56
CA SER A 37 8.97 35.75 29.71
C SER A 37 8.59 34.41 30.34
N ALA A 38 7.84 33.60 29.61
CA ALA A 38 7.71 32.19 29.92
C ALA A 38 7.81 31.44 28.58
N VAL A 39 8.99 30.88 28.35
CA VAL A 39 9.17 29.75 27.46
C VAL A 39 8.40 28.60 28.09
N SER A 40 7.36 28.17 27.44
CA SER A 40 6.68 26.92 27.77
C SER A 40 6.33 26.24 26.45
N ASP A 41 6.97 25.10 26.25
CA ASP A 41 6.56 24.08 25.30
C ASP A 41 5.06 23.86 25.39
N SER A 42 4.36 24.12 24.31
CA SER A 42 2.99 23.64 24.15
C SER A 42 2.78 23.20 22.72
N SER A 43 2.93 21.91 22.51
CA SER A 43 2.26 21.16 21.47
C SER A 43 0.75 21.26 21.70
N SER A 44 0.14 22.36 21.32
CA SER A 44 -1.31 22.50 21.27
C SER A 44 -1.76 22.27 19.82
N ALA A 45 -2.35 21.10 19.59
CA ALA A 45 -3.22 20.87 18.45
C ALA A 45 -4.33 21.94 18.42
N PRO A 46 -4.75 22.43 17.25
CA PRO A 46 -5.83 23.42 17.18
C PRO A 46 -7.13 22.79 17.71
N GLN A 47 -7.60 23.28 18.85
CA GLN A 47 -8.91 22.94 19.38
C GLN A 47 -9.99 23.72 18.63
N GLY A 48 -10.98 22.97 18.08
CA GLY A 48 -12.36 23.42 18.04
C GLY A 48 -12.90 24.04 16.78
N ALA A 49 -12.97 23.27 15.68
CA ALA A 49 -14.15 23.37 14.84
C ALA A 49 -15.20 22.37 15.37
N SER A 50 -16.43 22.79 15.63
CA SER A 50 -17.48 21.89 16.10
C SER A 50 -17.72 20.78 15.05
N ALA A 51 -18.00 19.56 15.49
CA ALA A 51 -18.25 18.41 14.60
C ALA A 51 -19.34 18.69 13.54
N ALA A 52 -20.23 19.63 13.78
CA ALA A 52 -21.28 20.07 12.85
C ALA A 52 -20.75 20.91 11.67
N SER A 53 -19.67 21.68 11.86
CA SER A 53 -19.05 22.50 10.79
C SER A 53 -18.12 21.71 9.86
N GLN A 54 -17.82 20.44 10.20
CA GLN A 54 -16.94 19.57 9.43
C GLN A 54 -17.71 18.59 8.53
N ARG A 55 -19.04 18.54 8.60
CA ARG A 55 -19.87 17.61 7.82
C ARG A 55 -20.18 18.17 6.45
N GLY A 56 -20.13 17.28 5.45
CA GLY A 56 -20.54 17.55 4.10
C GLY A 56 -19.42 17.48 3.08
N GLY A 57 -19.78 17.67 1.82
CA GLY A 57 -18.87 17.70 0.69
C GLY A 57 -18.47 16.33 0.15
N VAL A 58 -17.94 16.34 -1.07
CA VAL A 58 -17.45 15.16 -1.78
C VAL A 58 -15.96 15.32 -2.03
N LEU A 59 -15.17 14.36 -1.57
CA LEU A 59 -13.73 14.33 -1.79
C LEU A 59 -13.41 13.67 -3.14
N ASN A 60 -12.72 14.39 -4.03
CA ASN A 60 -12.23 13.85 -5.29
C ASN A 60 -10.79 13.38 -5.14
N VAL A 61 -10.57 12.09 -5.32
CA VAL A 61 -9.27 11.41 -5.22
C VAL A 61 -8.83 10.99 -6.61
N ALA A 62 -7.65 11.45 -7.06
CA ALA A 62 -7.05 10.97 -8.30
C ALA A 62 -6.25 9.69 -8.04
N VAL A 63 -6.49 8.66 -8.86
CA VAL A 63 -5.78 7.39 -8.86
C VAL A 63 -5.24 7.09 -10.26
N ASN A 64 -4.10 6.41 -10.35
CA ASN A 64 -3.48 6.09 -11.64
C ASN A 64 -4.01 4.80 -12.29
N ALA A 65 -4.73 3.98 -11.55
CA ALA A 65 -5.28 2.71 -12.02
C ALA A 65 -6.72 2.51 -11.51
N ASP A 66 -7.51 1.79 -12.29
CA ASP A 66 -8.89 1.46 -11.93
C ASP A 66 -8.98 0.28 -10.97
N PHE A 67 -10.12 0.14 -10.35
CA PHE A 67 -10.51 -1.01 -9.55
C PHE A 67 -10.61 -2.28 -10.42
N THR A 68 -10.04 -3.39 -9.95
CA THR A 68 -10.13 -4.70 -10.60
C THR A 68 -10.91 -5.66 -9.71
N PRO A 69 -12.22 -5.79 -9.90
CA PRO A 69 -13.09 -6.59 -9.02
C PRO A 69 -12.62 -8.04 -8.82
N ALA A 70 -12.12 -8.69 -9.86
CA ALA A 70 -11.62 -10.05 -9.81
C ALA A 70 -10.45 -10.25 -8.81
N LEU A 71 -9.75 -9.18 -8.43
CA LEU A 71 -8.64 -9.19 -7.47
C LEU A 71 -9.06 -8.75 -6.06
N LEU A 72 -10.35 -8.60 -5.79
CA LEU A 72 -10.88 -8.08 -4.52
C LEU A 72 -10.33 -8.85 -3.29
N PHE A 73 -10.18 -10.16 -3.40
CA PHE A 73 -9.70 -11.03 -2.32
C PHE A 73 -8.21 -11.39 -2.42
N ALA A 74 -7.54 -10.98 -3.48
CA ALA A 74 -6.14 -11.37 -3.74
C ALA A 74 -5.11 -10.59 -2.91
N GLN A 75 -5.51 -9.62 -2.10
CA GLN A 75 -4.67 -8.69 -1.33
C GLN A 75 -3.54 -8.06 -2.19
N SER A 76 -3.82 -7.84 -3.46
CA SER A 76 -2.87 -7.29 -4.42
C SER A 76 -3.25 -5.85 -4.77
N GLY A 77 -2.49 -4.88 -4.26
CA GLY A 77 -2.36 -3.52 -4.83
C GLY A 77 -3.57 -2.59 -4.82
N GLN A 78 -4.79 -3.05 -4.47
CA GLN A 78 -6.03 -2.27 -4.61
C GLN A 78 -6.61 -1.86 -3.25
N SER A 79 -5.74 -1.31 -2.41
CA SER A 79 -6.06 -1.06 -1.01
C SER A 79 -6.90 0.19 -0.75
N LEU A 80 -6.96 1.16 -1.67
CA LEU A 80 -7.60 2.45 -1.39
C LEU A 80 -9.08 2.32 -1.09
N GLN A 81 -9.84 1.53 -1.86
CA GLN A 81 -11.28 1.37 -1.65
C GLN A 81 -11.66 0.37 -0.56
N HIS A 82 -10.74 -0.52 -0.14
CA HIS A 82 -11.07 -1.58 0.82
C HIS A 82 -11.62 -1.01 2.13
N ARG A 83 -10.91 -0.05 2.75
CA ARG A 83 -11.35 0.57 4.02
C ARG A 83 -12.49 1.57 3.85
N LEU A 84 -12.77 2.01 2.64
CA LEU A 84 -13.91 2.88 2.37
C LEU A 84 -15.23 2.10 2.35
N ILE A 85 -15.20 0.86 1.82
CA ILE A 85 -16.41 0.04 1.60
C ILE A 85 -16.55 -1.06 2.64
N TYR A 86 -15.42 -1.61 3.13
CA TYR A 86 -15.40 -2.77 4.02
C TYR A 86 -14.74 -2.46 5.36
N ASN A 87 -15.12 -3.21 6.37
CA ASN A 87 -14.34 -3.35 7.59
C ASN A 87 -13.72 -4.76 7.67
N THR A 88 -12.83 -4.94 8.63
CA THR A 88 -12.12 -6.17 8.94
C THR A 88 -12.35 -6.53 10.42
N LEU A 89 -11.84 -7.66 10.90
CA LEU A 89 -12.03 -8.04 12.29
C LEU A 89 -11.22 -7.16 13.25
N THR A 90 -9.98 -6.84 12.85
CA THR A 90 -9.07 -5.99 13.64
C THR A 90 -8.37 -4.99 12.74
N ARG A 91 -7.81 -3.94 13.33
CA ARG A 91 -6.88 -3.01 12.68
C ARG A 91 -5.58 -2.95 13.46
N TYR A 92 -4.47 -2.84 12.78
CA TYR A 92 -3.20 -2.54 13.43
C TYR A 92 -3.05 -1.05 13.75
N ASP A 93 -2.48 -0.75 14.92
CA ASP A 93 -1.92 0.58 15.20
C ASP A 93 -0.53 0.75 14.52
N ASP A 94 0.07 1.93 14.68
CA ASP A 94 1.38 2.25 14.10
C ASP A 94 2.54 1.39 14.64
N ARG A 95 2.31 0.64 15.73
CA ARG A 95 3.26 -0.30 16.32
C ARG A 95 2.94 -1.76 15.99
N LEU A 96 2.07 -2.00 14.99
CA LEU A 96 1.58 -3.33 14.60
C LEU A 96 0.91 -4.10 15.75
N ARG A 97 0.25 -3.39 16.68
CA ARG A 97 -0.55 -4.03 17.72
C ARG A 97 -2.00 -4.08 17.25
N PRO A 98 -2.66 -5.25 17.29
CA PRO A 98 -4.04 -5.38 16.86
C PRO A 98 -4.97 -4.56 17.77
N LYS A 99 -5.88 -3.83 17.16
CA LYS A 99 -6.94 -3.04 17.79
C LYS A 99 -8.30 -3.59 17.37
N PRO A 100 -9.31 -3.47 18.24
CA PRO A 100 -10.67 -3.86 17.90
C PRO A 100 -11.23 -3.12 16.68
N GLU A 101 -11.96 -3.86 15.83
CA GLU A 101 -12.83 -3.31 14.79
C GLU A 101 -14.17 -4.08 14.80
N LEU A 102 -14.44 -5.00 13.91
CA LEU A 102 -15.65 -5.85 13.97
C LEU A 102 -15.55 -6.92 15.06
N ALA A 103 -14.34 -7.37 15.42
CA ALA A 103 -14.12 -8.09 16.67
C ALA A 103 -13.86 -7.07 17.79
N ALA A 104 -14.78 -6.99 18.74
CA ALA A 104 -14.69 -6.08 19.89
C ALA A 104 -13.61 -6.52 20.90
N SER A 105 -13.38 -7.83 21.00
CA SER A 105 -12.30 -8.40 21.81
C SER A 105 -12.00 -9.84 21.38
N TRP A 106 -10.90 -10.40 21.90
CA TRP A 106 -10.49 -11.77 21.62
C TRP A 106 -9.67 -12.36 22.78
N THR A 107 -9.64 -13.70 22.82
CA THR A 107 -8.84 -14.44 23.80
C THR A 107 -8.31 -15.72 23.17
N TYR A 108 -7.00 -15.93 23.25
CA TYR A 108 -6.37 -17.19 22.86
C TYR A 108 -6.55 -18.25 23.94
N ALA A 109 -6.75 -19.51 23.53
CA ALA A 109 -6.53 -20.64 24.41
C ALA A 109 -5.04 -20.75 24.78
N LYS A 110 -4.74 -21.35 25.94
CA LYS A 110 -3.35 -21.47 26.45
C LYS A 110 -2.41 -22.23 25.53
N ASP A 111 -2.93 -23.16 24.74
CA ASP A 111 -2.18 -23.96 23.78
C ASP A 111 -2.00 -23.28 22.41
N GLY A 112 -2.53 -22.05 22.24
CA GLY A 112 -2.49 -21.29 21.00
C GLY A 112 -3.30 -21.92 19.84
N ARG A 113 -4.04 -23.03 20.08
CA ARG A 113 -4.78 -23.76 19.04
C ARG A 113 -6.22 -23.31 18.84
N SER A 114 -6.65 -22.31 19.55
CA SER A 114 -7.93 -21.65 19.28
C SER A 114 -7.94 -20.21 19.75
N ILE A 115 -8.78 -19.40 19.12
CA ILE A 115 -9.06 -18.03 19.51
C ILE A 115 -10.57 -17.82 19.57
N THR A 116 -11.05 -17.27 20.68
CA THR A 116 -12.43 -16.83 20.86
C THR A 116 -12.54 -15.36 20.47
N LEU A 117 -13.43 -15.05 19.56
CA LEU A 117 -13.75 -13.68 19.11
C LEU A 117 -15.11 -13.27 19.68
N ARG A 118 -15.18 -12.10 20.30
CA ARG A 118 -16.44 -11.40 20.60
C ARG A 118 -16.67 -10.35 19.52
N LEU A 119 -17.75 -10.51 18.77
CA LEU A 119 -18.11 -9.68 17.65
C LEU A 119 -19.04 -8.54 18.08
N ARG A 120 -19.01 -7.43 17.35
CA ARG A 120 -19.95 -6.32 17.53
C ARG A 120 -21.37 -6.76 17.15
N ASP A 121 -22.38 -6.25 17.85
CA ASP A 121 -23.81 -6.51 17.65
C ASP A 121 -24.56 -5.31 17.03
N ASP A 122 -23.88 -4.16 16.92
CA ASP A 122 -24.40 -2.88 16.41
C ASP A 122 -24.06 -2.61 14.92
N VAL A 123 -23.53 -3.62 14.20
CA VAL A 123 -23.07 -3.48 12.82
C VAL A 123 -24.11 -4.01 11.82
N THR A 124 -24.32 -3.24 10.75
CA THR A 124 -25.13 -3.68 9.60
C THR A 124 -24.36 -3.51 8.30
N PHE A 125 -24.59 -4.41 7.37
CA PHE A 125 -24.13 -4.24 5.99
C PHE A 125 -24.87 -3.09 5.28
N HIS A 126 -24.32 -2.62 4.17
CA HIS A 126 -24.88 -1.54 3.37
C HIS A 126 -26.33 -1.82 2.88
N ASN A 127 -26.70 -3.09 2.71
CA ASN A 127 -28.06 -3.54 2.37
C ASN A 127 -29.00 -3.64 3.59
N GLY A 128 -28.49 -3.45 4.80
CA GLY A 128 -29.26 -3.47 6.04
C GLY A 128 -29.29 -4.82 6.77
N ARG A 129 -28.68 -5.88 6.21
CA ARG A 129 -28.49 -7.16 6.90
C ARG A 129 -27.57 -6.99 8.10
N LYS A 130 -27.88 -7.62 9.22
CA LYS A 130 -27.01 -7.58 10.42
C LYS A 130 -25.75 -8.42 10.21
N PHE A 131 -24.64 -7.95 10.75
CA PHE A 131 -23.38 -8.67 10.84
C PHE A 131 -23.44 -9.73 11.93
N SER A 132 -22.84 -10.90 11.69
CA SER A 132 -22.83 -12.01 12.64
C SER A 132 -21.59 -12.91 12.48
N ALA A 133 -21.47 -13.90 13.34
CA ALA A 133 -20.44 -14.94 13.27
C ALA A 133 -20.43 -15.72 11.95
N ASP A 134 -21.58 -15.87 11.30
CA ASP A 134 -21.67 -16.55 10.00
C ASP A 134 -20.91 -15.79 8.89
N ASP A 135 -20.84 -14.47 8.96
CA ASP A 135 -20.07 -13.66 8.03
C ASP A 135 -18.56 -13.83 8.20
N VAL A 136 -18.11 -14.01 9.43
CA VAL A 136 -16.70 -14.33 9.73
C VAL A 136 -16.34 -15.72 9.22
N ILE A 137 -17.20 -16.71 9.47
CA ILE A 137 -17.02 -18.08 8.96
C ILE A 137 -16.97 -18.07 7.43
N PHE A 138 -17.89 -17.34 6.80
CA PHE A 138 -17.91 -17.18 5.36
C PHE A 138 -16.61 -16.52 4.85
N ALA A 139 -16.16 -15.42 5.46
CA ALA A 139 -14.96 -14.69 5.03
C ALA A 139 -13.71 -15.59 5.10
N VAL A 140 -13.52 -16.36 6.18
CA VAL A 140 -12.41 -17.32 6.29
C VAL A 140 -12.49 -18.38 5.19
N LYS A 141 -13.65 -19.03 5.01
CA LYS A 141 -13.86 -20.06 3.96
C LYS A 141 -13.64 -19.49 2.55
N ASN A 142 -14.06 -18.25 2.32
CA ASN A 142 -13.86 -17.57 1.04
C ASN A 142 -12.37 -17.38 0.73
N LEU A 143 -11.53 -17.00 1.73
CA LEU A 143 -10.08 -16.91 1.54
C LEU A 143 -9.40 -18.28 1.43
N GLN A 144 -9.96 -19.33 2.00
CA GLN A 144 -9.47 -20.71 1.81
C GLN A 144 -9.70 -21.22 0.39
N ASN A 145 -10.70 -20.68 -0.32
CA ASN A 145 -11.02 -21.08 -1.69
C ASN A 145 -9.90 -20.66 -2.67
N PRO A 146 -9.24 -21.61 -3.37
CA PRO A 146 -8.15 -21.28 -4.29
C PRO A 146 -8.56 -20.39 -5.47
N VAL A 147 -9.83 -20.38 -5.86
CA VAL A 147 -10.36 -19.54 -6.94
C VAL A 147 -10.23 -18.04 -6.60
N ARG A 148 -10.21 -17.68 -5.31
CA ARG A 148 -10.05 -16.28 -4.87
C ARG A 148 -8.61 -15.77 -4.97
N ALA A 149 -7.64 -16.65 -5.22
CA ALA A 149 -6.21 -16.32 -5.32
C ALA A 149 -5.69 -15.49 -4.12
N ALA A 150 -6.29 -15.69 -2.95
CA ALA A 150 -5.94 -14.95 -1.74
C ALA A 150 -4.52 -15.30 -1.30
N GLN A 151 -3.66 -14.30 -1.10
CA GLN A 151 -2.28 -14.53 -0.68
C GLN A 151 -2.19 -15.04 0.77
N LEU A 152 -3.13 -14.62 1.64
CA LEU A 152 -3.25 -15.13 3.02
C LEU A 152 -3.98 -16.48 3.12
N ARG A 153 -4.13 -17.18 2.01
CA ARG A 153 -4.78 -18.51 1.98
C ARG A 153 -4.09 -19.52 2.90
N SER A 154 -2.77 -19.52 2.98
CA SER A 154 -2.02 -20.42 3.88
C SER A 154 -2.42 -20.18 5.34
N THR A 155 -2.45 -18.91 5.77
CA THR A 155 -2.89 -18.54 7.12
C THR A 155 -4.39 -18.87 7.34
N ALA A 156 -5.26 -18.55 6.38
CA ALA A 156 -6.67 -18.90 6.47
C ALA A 156 -6.87 -20.43 6.57
N ALA A 157 -6.04 -21.24 5.89
CA ALA A 157 -6.12 -22.70 5.91
C ALA A 157 -5.73 -23.32 7.27
N THR A 158 -5.04 -22.57 8.14
CA THR A 158 -4.80 -23.04 9.52
C THR A 158 -6.07 -23.08 10.37
N VAL A 159 -7.12 -22.33 9.99
CA VAL A 159 -8.44 -22.40 10.63
C VAL A 159 -9.15 -23.64 10.14
N THR A 160 -9.24 -24.66 10.99
CA THR A 160 -9.78 -25.98 10.66
C THR A 160 -11.20 -26.20 11.17
N GLY A 161 -11.67 -25.36 12.08
CA GLY A 161 -13.00 -25.49 12.67
C GLY A 161 -13.54 -24.20 13.25
N PHE A 162 -14.87 -24.19 13.38
CA PHE A 162 -15.64 -23.07 13.90
C PHE A 162 -16.59 -23.58 14.96
N GLU A 163 -16.66 -22.88 16.12
CA GLU A 163 -17.66 -23.13 17.15
C GLU A 163 -18.41 -21.84 17.41
N LYS A 164 -19.63 -21.76 16.91
CA LYS A 164 -20.51 -20.60 17.06
C LYS A 164 -21.22 -20.68 18.42
N ARG A 165 -21.10 -19.63 19.24
CA ARG A 165 -21.80 -19.47 20.52
C ARG A 165 -22.76 -18.29 20.45
N GLY A 166 -23.83 -18.44 19.66
CA GLY A 166 -24.73 -17.37 19.28
C GLY A 166 -24.20 -16.55 18.08
N ASP A 167 -24.80 -15.39 17.82
CA ASP A 167 -24.50 -14.59 16.63
C ASP A 167 -23.23 -13.72 16.78
N HIS A 168 -22.77 -13.48 18.01
CA HIS A 168 -21.70 -12.54 18.30
C HIS A 168 -20.53 -13.12 19.10
N GLU A 169 -20.46 -14.45 19.24
CA GLU A 169 -19.29 -15.14 19.79
C GLU A 169 -18.89 -16.33 18.90
N LEU A 170 -17.64 -16.35 18.49
CA LEU A 170 -17.10 -17.36 17.58
C LEU A 170 -15.74 -17.84 18.06
N VAL A 171 -15.58 -19.17 18.16
CA VAL A 171 -14.27 -19.80 18.38
C VAL A 171 -13.74 -20.30 17.06
N LEU A 172 -12.55 -19.86 16.68
CA LEU A 172 -11.78 -20.41 15.56
C LEU A 172 -10.80 -21.45 16.10
N LYS A 173 -10.86 -22.67 15.56
CA LYS A 173 -9.92 -23.77 15.88
C LYS A 173 -8.80 -23.79 14.86
N LEU A 174 -7.55 -23.88 15.32
CA LEU A 174 -6.36 -23.85 14.49
C LEU A 174 -5.69 -25.23 14.44
N ALA A 175 -5.16 -25.64 13.29
CA ALA A 175 -4.38 -26.85 13.12
C ALA A 175 -3.12 -26.84 14.01
N HIS A 176 -2.47 -25.68 14.12
CA HIS A 176 -1.31 -25.39 14.95
C HIS A 176 -1.29 -23.88 15.28
N PRO A 177 -0.55 -23.43 16.30
CA PRO A 177 -0.34 -22.01 16.55
C PRO A 177 0.30 -21.34 15.34
N VAL A 178 -0.08 -20.10 15.08
CA VAL A 178 0.54 -19.25 14.04
C VAL A 178 0.63 -17.82 14.56
N ASN A 179 1.72 -17.14 14.27
CA ASN A 179 1.95 -15.77 14.73
C ASN A 179 1.31 -14.69 13.87
N ASN A 180 0.75 -15.05 12.72
CA ASN A 180 0.22 -14.09 11.75
C ASN A 180 -1.32 -14.13 11.58
N LEU A 181 -2.03 -14.64 12.59
CA LEU A 181 -3.49 -14.68 12.53
C LEU A 181 -4.10 -13.26 12.49
N PHE A 182 -3.47 -12.30 13.16
CA PHE A 182 -3.92 -10.90 13.09
C PHE A 182 -3.59 -10.23 11.75
N ASP A 183 -2.60 -10.70 11.00
CA ASP A 183 -2.42 -10.28 9.61
C ASP A 183 -3.61 -10.73 8.76
N LEU A 184 -4.10 -11.97 8.97
CA LEU A 184 -5.33 -12.42 8.33
C LEU A 184 -6.51 -11.51 8.70
N PHE A 185 -6.69 -11.17 9.98
CA PHE A 185 -7.79 -10.34 10.46
C PHE A 185 -7.71 -8.88 10.00
N GLU A 186 -6.51 -8.35 9.75
CA GLU A 186 -6.27 -7.01 9.19
C GLU A 186 -6.65 -6.93 7.71
N PHE A 187 -6.36 -8.00 6.93
CA PHE A 187 -6.53 -7.98 5.47
C PHE A 187 -7.82 -8.65 4.99
N MET A 188 -8.44 -9.48 5.81
CA MET A 188 -9.68 -10.18 5.49
C MET A 188 -10.87 -9.23 5.58
N ILE A 189 -11.29 -8.68 4.44
CA ILE A 189 -12.49 -7.86 4.37
C ILE A 189 -13.75 -8.69 4.66
N ILE A 190 -14.67 -8.13 5.42
CA ILE A 190 -15.98 -8.74 5.69
C ILE A 190 -16.95 -8.25 4.62
N THR A 191 -17.34 -9.18 3.75
CA THR A 191 -18.28 -8.94 2.65
C THR A 191 -19.61 -9.62 2.95
N ASP A 192 -20.68 -9.10 2.37
CA ASP A 192 -21.98 -9.77 2.39
C ASP A 192 -21.92 -11.07 1.59
N SER A 193 -22.21 -12.19 2.26
CA SER A 193 -22.10 -13.55 1.69
C SER A 193 -23.07 -13.78 0.51
N GLU A 194 -24.23 -13.11 0.50
CA GLU A 194 -25.25 -13.28 -0.53
C GLU A 194 -24.88 -12.59 -1.86
N THR A 195 -23.96 -11.60 -1.81
CA THR A 195 -23.58 -10.79 -2.97
C THR A 195 -22.11 -10.90 -3.38
N VAL A 196 -21.38 -11.87 -2.83
CA VAL A 196 -19.93 -12.00 -3.09
C VAL A 196 -19.58 -12.21 -4.57
N GLU A 197 -20.41 -12.95 -5.31
CA GLU A 197 -20.19 -13.17 -6.75
C GLU A 197 -20.46 -11.89 -7.58
N ASP A 198 -21.36 -11.05 -7.14
CA ASP A 198 -21.54 -9.71 -7.71
C ASP A 198 -20.34 -8.80 -7.37
N ALA A 199 -19.72 -8.98 -6.21
CA ALA A 199 -18.56 -8.19 -5.80
C ALA A 199 -17.33 -8.45 -6.67
N VAL A 200 -17.03 -9.71 -7.01
CA VAL A 200 -15.89 -10.06 -7.89
C VAL A 200 -16.12 -9.70 -9.35
N THR A 201 -17.31 -9.29 -9.72
CA THR A 201 -17.62 -8.72 -11.04
C THR A 201 -17.81 -7.19 -11.01
N GLY A 202 -17.75 -6.59 -9.84
CA GLY A 202 -17.95 -5.14 -9.63
C GLY A 202 -19.40 -4.65 -9.73
N LYS A 203 -20.37 -5.56 -9.82
CA LYS A 203 -21.79 -5.21 -9.90
C LYS A 203 -22.32 -4.65 -8.57
N LYS A 204 -21.92 -5.26 -7.45
CA LYS A 204 -22.29 -4.85 -6.09
C LYS A 204 -21.11 -5.00 -5.15
N LEU A 205 -20.78 -3.94 -4.42
CA LEU A 205 -19.79 -3.97 -3.35
C LEU A 205 -20.53 -3.69 -2.04
N ILE A 206 -20.93 -4.75 -1.34
CA ILE A 206 -21.70 -4.66 -0.09
C ILE A 206 -20.77 -5.02 1.07
N GLY A 207 -20.43 -4.03 1.87
CA GLY A 207 -19.62 -4.14 3.08
C GLY A 207 -20.30 -3.50 4.27
N THR A 208 -19.53 -3.26 5.33
CA THR A 208 -19.95 -2.62 6.57
C THR A 208 -19.27 -1.25 6.77
N GLY A 209 -18.51 -0.79 5.78
CA GLY A 209 -17.65 0.39 5.85
C GLY A 209 -18.39 1.74 5.83
N PRO A 210 -17.62 2.85 5.97
CA PRO A 210 -18.17 4.20 6.08
C PRO A 210 -18.83 4.72 4.80
N PHE A 211 -18.49 4.15 3.64
CA PHE A 211 -19.08 4.56 2.37
C PHE A 211 -19.66 3.36 1.61
N LYS A 212 -20.71 3.62 0.81
CA LYS A 212 -21.41 2.65 -0.03
C LYS A 212 -21.08 2.91 -1.49
N LEU A 213 -20.93 1.86 -2.28
CA LEU A 213 -20.85 2.00 -3.74
C LEU A 213 -22.12 2.63 -4.29
N LYS A 214 -21.99 3.79 -4.93
CA LYS A 214 -23.02 4.41 -5.74
C LYS A 214 -22.93 3.95 -7.19
N LYS A 215 -21.73 3.96 -7.75
CA LYS A 215 -21.45 3.55 -9.13
C LYS A 215 -19.98 3.21 -9.31
N TRP A 216 -19.69 2.17 -10.05
CA TRP A 216 -18.40 1.92 -10.68
C TRP A 216 -18.54 2.10 -12.19
N SER A 217 -17.64 2.86 -12.79
CA SER A 217 -17.56 3.07 -14.24
C SER A 217 -16.19 2.60 -14.70
N PRO A 218 -16.08 1.40 -15.32
CA PRO A 218 -14.80 0.84 -15.73
C PRO A 218 -13.96 1.83 -16.55
N GLY A 219 -12.68 1.97 -16.20
CA GLY A 219 -11.76 2.91 -16.80
C GLY A 219 -11.91 4.37 -16.34
N SER A 220 -12.98 4.70 -15.58
CA SER A 220 -13.23 6.07 -15.09
C SER A 220 -13.11 6.18 -13.57
N GLY A 221 -13.48 5.13 -12.81
CA GLY A 221 -13.34 5.07 -11.37
C GLY A 221 -14.62 4.73 -10.60
N LEU A 222 -14.62 5.02 -9.29
CA LEU A 222 -15.69 4.71 -8.34
C LEU A 222 -16.29 5.97 -7.75
N SER A 223 -17.63 5.99 -7.67
CA SER A 223 -18.41 6.98 -6.94
C SER A 223 -18.98 6.32 -5.69
N LEU A 224 -18.68 6.88 -4.52
CA LEU A 224 -19.12 6.39 -3.22
C LEU A 224 -19.98 7.44 -2.52
N THR A 225 -21.00 6.98 -1.79
CA THR A 225 -21.86 7.83 -0.96
C THR A 225 -21.75 7.42 0.51
N ARG A 226 -21.96 8.35 1.43
CA ARG A 226 -21.95 8.10 2.87
C ARG A 226 -22.86 6.94 3.26
N ASN A 227 -22.40 6.15 4.23
CA ASN A 227 -23.21 5.18 4.95
C ASN A 227 -23.77 5.84 6.23
N ASP A 228 -25.00 6.36 6.18
CA ASP A 228 -25.63 7.03 7.33
C ASP A 228 -25.91 6.08 8.51
N ARG A 229 -25.82 4.75 8.28
CA ARG A 229 -25.93 3.71 9.31
C ARG A 229 -24.59 3.11 9.69
N TYR A 230 -23.49 3.86 9.50
CA TYR A 230 -22.19 3.39 9.90
C TYR A 230 -22.11 3.26 11.43
N TRP A 231 -21.59 2.15 11.92
CA TRP A 231 -21.57 1.79 13.33
C TRP A 231 -20.74 2.74 14.21
N GLN A 232 -19.78 3.48 13.62
CA GLN A 232 -19.10 4.56 14.34
C GLN A 232 -19.96 5.82 14.30
N ALA A 233 -20.57 6.13 15.44
CA ALA A 233 -21.49 7.25 15.57
C ALA A 233 -20.87 8.59 15.10
N GLY A 234 -21.64 9.33 14.29
CA GLY A 234 -21.22 10.63 13.78
C GLY A 234 -20.28 10.59 12.59
N ARG A 235 -19.95 9.42 12.05
CA ARG A 235 -19.02 9.25 10.94
C ARG A 235 -19.65 8.53 9.76
N PRO A 236 -19.04 8.65 8.55
CA PRO A 236 -17.98 9.60 8.18
C PRO A 236 -18.52 11.04 8.10
N TYR A 237 -17.63 12.03 8.01
CA TYR A 237 -18.03 13.45 7.87
C TYR A 237 -18.40 13.81 6.44
N LEU A 238 -17.68 13.27 5.43
CA LEU A 238 -17.94 13.50 4.02
C LEU A 238 -19.29 12.93 3.56
N ASP A 239 -19.93 13.57 2.58
CA ASP A 239 -21.14 13.05 1.91
C ASP A 239 -20.80 11.93 0.91
N GLY A 240 -19.57 11.94 0.38
CA GLY A 240 -19.12 10.93 -0.57
C GLY A 240 -17.67 11.07 -0.97
N VAL A 241 -17.21 10.14 -1.81
CA VAL A 241 -15.85 10.08 -2.35
C VAL A 241 -15.94 9.73 -3.83
N GLU A 242 -15.23 10.47 -4.66
CA GLU A 242 -15.05 10.19 -6.09
C GLU A 242 -13.59 9.75 -6.31
N LEU A 243 -13.37 8.47 -6.58
CA LEU A 243 -12.08 7.94 -7.01
C LEU A 243 -12.03 8.01 -8.53
N ARG A 244 -11.21 8.91 -9.09
CA ARG A 244 -11.11 9.15 -10.53
C ARG A 244 -9.84 8.58 -11.11
N VAL A 245 -9.93 7.79 -12.16
CA VAL A 245 -8.77 7.24 -12.87
C VAL A 245 -8.15 8.31 -13.76
N ILE A 246 -6.92 8.69 -13.47
CA ILE A 246 -6.10 9.62 -14.26
C ILE A 246 -4.72 8.97 -14.43
N ALA A 247 -4.57 8.16 -15.47
CA ALA A 247 -3.38 7.34 -15.67
C ALA A 247 -2.11 8.15 -16.02
N GLN A 248 -2.27 9.31 -16.69
CA GLN A 248 -1.15 10.13 -17.12
C GLN A 248 -0.71 11.09 -16.01
N ALA A 249 0.59 11.06 -15.65
CA ALA A 249 1.15 11.84 -14.55
C ALA A 249 0.90 13.34 -14.68
N ASP A 250 1.07 13.91 -15.89
CA ASP A 250 0.88 15.34 -16.12
C ASP A 250 -0.59 15.75 -15.99
N ALA A 251 -1.52 14.92 -16.43
CA ALA A 251 -2.96 15.13 -16.26
C ALA A 251 -3.36 15.02 -14.77
N LEU A 252 -2.77 14.07 -14.04
CA LEU A 252 -2.99 13.92 -12.60
C LEU A 252 -2.50 15.15 -11.83
N ILE A 253 -1.29 15.64 -12.12
CA ILE A 253 -0.73 16.87 -11.53
C ILE A 253 -1.61 18.08 -11.88
N SER A 254 -2.03 18.20 -13.13
CA SER A 254 -2.93 19.28 -13.58
C SER A 254 -4.26 19.27 -12.86
N SER A 255 -4.84 18.06 -12.59
CA SER A 255 -6.09 17.92 -11.84
C SER A 255 -5.97 18.36 -10.38
N LEU A 256 -4.82 18.10 -9.73
CA LEU A 256 -4.53 18.57 -8.38
C LEU A 256 -4.37 20.10 -8.34
N ARG A 257 -3.57 20.67 -9.24
CA ARG A 257 -3.32 22.12 -9.32
C ARG A 257 -4.56 22.93 -9.66
N SER A 258 -5.46 22.38 -10.47
CA SER A 258 -6.75 23.04 -10.79
C SER A 258 -7.80 22.87 -9.68
N GLY A 259 -7.55 22.02 -8.67
CA GLY A 259 -8.52 21.68 -7.62
C GLY A 259 -9.63 20.72 -8.06
N GLN A 260 -9.55 20.16 -9.29
CA GLN A 260 -10.48 19.13 -9.77
C GLN A 260 -10.34 17.84 -8.94
N SER A 261 -9.12 17.50 -8.52
CA SER A 261 -8.81 16.50 -7.51
C SER A 261 -8.19 17.16 -6.30
N GLN A 262 -8.53 16.68 -5.09
CA GLN A 262 -8.04 17.24 -3.83
C GLN A 262 -7.02 16.32 -3.14
N LEU A 263 -6.91 15.07 -3.58
CA LEU A 263 -6.07 14.06 -2.97
C LEU A 263 -5.53 13.12 -4.04
N SER A 264 -4.25 12.73 -3.93
CA SER A 264 -3.67 11.62 -4.67
C SER A 264 -2.51 10.99 -3.91
N PHE A 265 -2.32 9.67 -4.11
CA PHE A 265 -1.17 8.91 -3.65
C PHE A 265 -0.30 8.40 -4.82
N ASP A 266 -0.64 8.79 -6.03
CA ASP A 266 -0.07 8.23 -7.26
C ASP A 266 0.72 9.26 -8.09
N VAL A 267 1.04 10.42 -7.50
CA VAL A 267 1.97 11.37 -8.12
C VAL A 267 3.36 10.73 -8.15
N PRO A 268 3.97 10.52 -9.32
CA PRO A 268 5.30 9.94 -9.41
C PRO A 268 6.32 10.79 -8.65
N GLY A 269 7.25 10.15 -7.92
CA GLY A 269 8.24 10.85 -7.08
C GLY A 269 9.02 11.91 -7.83
N LYS A 270 9.49 11.59 -9.04
CA LYS A 270 10.20 12.54 -9.94
C LYS A 270 9.36 13.75 -10.35
N SER A 271 8.03 13.65 -10.30
CA SER A 271 7.10 14.70 -10.70
C SER A 271 6.61 15.56 -9.53
N LEU A 272 6.95 15.21 -8.28
CA LEU A 272 6.54 15.97 -7.09
C LEU A 272 7.07 17.40 -7.07
N GLY A 273 8.19 17.68 -7.75
CA GLY A 273 8.70 19.04 -7.95
C GLY A 273 7.67 19.99 -8.58
N ALA A 274 6.77 19.48 -9.42
CA ALA A 274 5.73 20.28 -10.08
C ALA A 274 4.62 20.76 -9.11
N VAL A 275 4.46 20.11 -7.95
CA VAL A 275 3.43 20.46 -6.93
C VAL A 275 4.04 21.01 -5.65
N LYS A 276 5.34 20.82 -5.41
CA LYS A 276 6.05 21.19 -4.16
C LYS A 276 5.92 22.68 -3.79
N ASN A 277 5.87 23.55 -4.79
CA ASN A 277 5.83 25.00 -4.59
C ASN A 277 4.43 25.59 -4.74
N ASP A 278 3.38 24.78 -4.90
CA ASP A 278 2.00 25.27 -4.89
C ASP A 278 1.51 25.39 -3.44
N PRO A 279 1.23 26.61 -2.93
CA PRO A 279 0.85 26.82 -1.54
C PRO A 279 -0.49 26.19 -1.17
N ARG A 280 -1.29 25.77 -2.15
CA ARG A 280 -2.58 25.09 -1.96
C ARG A 280 -2.45 23.58 -1.83
N LEU A 281 -1.22 23.03 -2.00
CA LEU A 281 -0.96 21.59 -1.99
C LEU A 281 0.09 21.26 -0.93
N ALA A 282 -0.19 20.27 -0.11
CA ALA A 282 0.75 19.71 0.85
C ALA A 282 1.25 18.34 0.37
N ILE A 283 2.53 18.07 0.56
CA ILE A 283 3.15 16.77 0.30
C ILE A 283 3.45 16.12 1.65
N THR A 284 2.85 14.97 1.91
CA THR A 284 3.14 14.14 3.09
C THR A 284 3.85 12.87 2.64
N ASN A 285 5.01 12.58 3.21
CA ASN A 285 5.70 11.31 3.02
C ASN A 285 5.36 10.38 4.17
N TYR A 286 4.73 9.27 3.87
CA TYR A 286 4.51 8.19 4.82
C TYR A 286 5.67 7.20 4.69
N ASP A 287 6.58 7.19 5.66
CA ASP A 287 7.68 6.21 5.77
C ASP A 287 7.12 4.86 6.28
N THR A 288 6.09 4.40 5.62
CA THR A 288 5.33 3.19 6.02
C THR A 288 5.84 1.92 5.35
N GLY A 289 6.80 2.05 4.41
CA GLY A 289 7.23 0.90 3.62
C GLY A 289 6.10 0.37 2.73
N ALA A 290 5.58 1.18 1.82
CA ALA A 290 4.43 0.84 0.95
C ALA A 290 4.61 -0.42 0.10
N GLY A 291 5.79 -1.03 0.12
CA GLY A 291 6.12 -2.29 -0.53
C GLY A 291 7.58 -2.37 -0.95
N ALA A 292 8.12 -3.57 -0.98
CA ALA A 292 9.44 -3.85 -1.54
C ALA A 292 9.35 -3.93 -3.06
N VAL A 293 10.25 -3.25 -3.76
CA VAL A 293 10.49 -3.44 -5.21
C VAL A 293 11.68 -4.35 -5.38
N TYR A 294 11.55 -5.34 -6.22
CA TYR A 294 12.58 -6.34 -6.44
C TYR A 294 12.79 -6.66 -7.92
N LEU A 295 13.98 -7.13 -8.23
CA LEU A 295 14.30 -7.86 -9.46
C LEU A 295 14.18 -9.36 -9.15
N GLY A 296 13.17 -10.01 -9.70
CA GLY A 296 12.95 -11.44 -9.56
C GLY A 296 13.77 -12.23 -10.56
N VAL A 297 14.25 -13.40 -10.15
CA VAL A 297 15.12 -14.25 -10.95
C VAL A 297 14.54 -15.66 -11.05
N ASN A 298 14.33 -16.16 -12.25
CA ASN A 298 13.90 -17.54 -12.49
C ASN A 298 15.12 -18.47 -12.34
N THR A 299 15.23 -19.16 -11.22
CA THR A 299 16.37 -20.01 -10.87
C THR A 299 16.49 -21.29 -11.71
N THR A 300 15.52 -21.58 -12.58
CA THR A 300 15.56 -22.73 -13.49
C THR A 300 16.08 -22.40 -14.88
N VAL A 301 16.35 -21.11 -15.16
CA VAL A 301 16.86 -20.63 -16.44
C VAL A 301 18.36 -20.45 -16.36
N ALA A 302 19.14 -21.14 -17.20
CA ALA A 302 20.58 -20.92 -17.28
C ALA A 302 20.89 -19.51 -17.87
N PRO A 303 21.93 -18.81 -17.37
CA PRO A 303 22.83 -19.20 -16.28
C PRO A 303 22.34 -18.76 -14.88
N LEU A 304 21.10 -18.35 -14.73
CA LEU A 304 20.52 -17.84 -13.46
C LEU A 304 20.31 -18.95 -12.41
N ASN A 305 20.49 -20.22 -12.80
CA ASN A 305 20.57 -21.35 -11.88
C ASN A 305 21.87 -21.33 -11.03
N ASP A 306 22.93 -20.62 -11.49
CA ASP A 306 24.12 -20.38 -10.69
C ASP A 306 23.90 -19.20 -9.73
N ARG A 307 24.08 -19.47 -8.43
CA ARG A 307 23.99 -18.46 -7.36
C ARG A 307 24.97 -17.32 -7.56
N THR A 308 26.18 -17.63 -8.06
CA THR A 308 27.23 -16.63 -8.30
C THR A 308 26.78 -15.58 -9.32
N VAL A 309 26.08 -16.02 -10.37
CA VAL A 309 25.50 -15.12 -11.37
C VAL A 309 24.41 -14.23 -10.74
N ARG A 310 23.51 -14.81 -9.92
CA ARG A 310 22.46 -14.03 -9.24
C ARG A 310 23.05 -12.98 -8.29
N GLN A 311 24.07 -13.35 -7.51
CA GLN A 311 24.80 -12.40 -6.63
C GLN A 311 25.50 -11.31 -7.46
N ALA A 312 26.04 -11.63 -8.61
CA ALA A 312 26.65 -10.64 -9.51
C ALA A 312 25.62 -9.58 -9.95
N LEU A 313 24.38 -10.01 -10.31
CA LEU A 313 23.30 -9.07 -10.62
C LEU A 313 22.97 -8.17 -9.42
N ALA A 314 22.96 -8.73 -8.19
CA ALA A 314 22.69 -7.97 -6.96
C ALA A 314 23.74 -6.90 -6.67
N TRP A 315 25.04 -7.17 -6.93
CA TRP A 315 26.13 -6.19 -6.83
C TRP A 315 26.15 -5.16 -7.94
N ALA A 316 25.55 -5.46 -9.10
CA ALA A 316 25.55 -4.57 -10.27
C ALA A 316 24.57 -3.40 -10.11
N VAL A 317 23.45 -3.59 -9.41
CA VAL A 317 22.39 -2.57 -9.34
C VAL A 317 22.73 -1.46 -8.36
N ASP A 318 22.62 -0.22 -8.83
CA ASP A 318 22.74 1.00 -8.03
C ASP A 318 21.38 1.40 -7.45
N ARG A 319 21.14 0.97 -6.21
CA ARG A 319 19.87 1.18 -5.50
C ARG A 319 19.63 2.64 -5.13
N ASP A 320 20.67 3.38 -4.77
CA ASP A 320 20.57 4.78 -4.40
C ASP A 320 20.21 5.63 -5.64
N ARG A 321 20.89 5.42 -6.77
CA ARG A 321 20.57 6.06 -8.03
C ARG A 321 19.15 5.70 -8.50
N LEU A 322 18.77 4.43 -8.39
CA LEU A 322 17.42 3.97 -8.74
C LEU A 322 16.37 4.69 -7.89
N LEU A 323 16.56 4.76 -6.57
CA LEU A 323 15.67 5.47 -5.65
C LEU A 323 15.52 6.93 -6.03
N ASP A 324 16.61 7.64 -6.25
CA ASP A 324 16.60 9.06 -6.57
C ASP A 324 15.95 9.33 -7.93
N GLN A 325 16.37 8.63 -8.97
CA GLN A 325 15.95 8.92 -10.34
C GLN A 325 14.53 8.41 -10.67
N THR A 326 14.06 7.35 -10.01
CA THR A 326 12.76 6.76 -10.35
C THR A 326 11.68 7.08 -9.33
N LEU A 327 12.03 7.20 -8.04
CA LEU A 327 11.11 7.45 -6.94
C LEU A 327 11.29 8.82 -6.27
N GLY A 328 12.21 9.68 -6.80
CA GLY A 328 12.44 11.03 -6.29
C GLY A 328 12.99 11.07 -4.85
N GLY A 329 13.69 10.01 -4.42
CA GLY A 329 14.23 9.87 -3.06
C GLY A 329 13.20 9.40 -2.02
N TYR A 330 11.95 9.11 -2.41
CA TYR A 330 10.91 8.68 -1.48
C TYR A 330 10.91 7.16 -1.27
N GLY A 331 11.55 6.71 -0.22
CA GLY A 331 11.70 5.31 0.14
C GLY A 331 13.04 5.02 0.81
N LEU A 332 13.44 3.77 0.77
CA LEU A 332 14.68 3.28 1.35
C LEU A 332 15.39 2.37 0.34
N ALA A 333 16.59 2.73 -0.10
CA ALA A 333 17.45 1.83 -0.86
C ALA A 333 17.85 0.65 0.03
N SER A 334 17.54 -0.58 -0.40
CA SER A 334 17.71 -1.75 0.47
C SER A 334 17.96 -3.02 -0.33
N ALA A 335 18.89 -3.83 0.13
CA ALA A 335 19.14 -5.17 -0.39
C ALA A 335 18.18 -6.23 0.17
N ALA A 336 17.39 -5.88 1.19
CA ALA A 336 16.40 -6.74 1.82
C ALA A 336 15.00 -6.08 1.77
N PRO A 337 13.90 -6.85 1.80
CA PRO A 337 12.55 -6.34 1.61
C PRO A 337 11.99 -5.53 2.81
N TRP A 338 12.71 -5.49 3.92
CA TRP A 338 12.19 -5.04 5.20
C TRP A 338 12.17 -3.53 5.34
N PRO A 339 11.02 -2.91 5.70
CA PRO A 339 10.98 -1.53 6.15
C PRO A 339 11.63 -1.39 7.53
N LYS A 340 12.05 -0.18 7.90
CA LYS A 340 12.67 0.11 9.21
C LYS A 340 11.82 -0.32 10.42
N SER A 341 10.50 -0.42 10.24
CA SER A 341 9.57 -0.88 11.29
C SER A 341 9.48 -2.40 11.42
N SER A 342 10.07 -3.17 10.50
CA SER A 342 10.05 -4.65 10.55
C SER A 342 11.01 -5.17 11.62
N PRO A 343 10.65 -6.23 12.39
CA PRO A 343 11.58 -6.89 13.29
C PRO A 343 12.75 -7.58 12.57
N ALA A 344 12.63 -7.84 11.27
CA ALA A 344 13.71 -8.39 10.44
C ALA A 344 14.63 -7.32 9.84
N PHE A 345 14.36 -6.03 10.07
CA PHE A 345 15.22 -4.97 9.57
C PHE A 345 16.52 -4.89 10.35
N THR A 346 17.64 -4.96 9.65
CA THR A 346 18.96 -4.57 10.15
C THR A 346 19.67 -3.71 9.11
N GLU A 347 20.52 -2.81 9.57
CA GLU A 347 21.33 -1.99 8.67
C GLU A 347 22.31 -2.86 7.86
N ALA A 348 22.80 -3.96 8.43
CA ALA A 348 23.64 -4.93 7.75
C ALA A 348 22.91 -5.59 6.58
N ASN A 349 21.66 -6.04 6.77
CA ASN A 349 20.84 -6.63 5.72
C ASN A 349 20.50 -5.60 4.63
N ARG A 350 20.17 -4.36 5.03
CA ARG A 350 19.90 -3.27 4.10
C ARG A 350 21.08 -2.98 3.16
N THR A 351 22.31 -2.99 3.70
CA THR A 351 23.55 -2.61 2.98
C THR A 351 24.36 -3.79 2.50
N HIS A 352 23.84 -5.00 2.58
CA HIS A 352 24.56 -6.24 2.20
C HIS A 352 25.10 -6.18 0.76
N TYR A 353 24.30 -5.71 -0.18
CA TYR A 353 24.69 -5.46 -1.57
C TYR A 353 24.75 -3.95 -1.82
N THR A 354 25.95 -3.38 -1.78
CA THR A 354 26.24 -2.02 -2.24
C THR A 354 26.62 -2.06 -3.73
N HIS A 355 26.37 -0.97 -4.46
CA HIS A 355 26.72 -0.89 -5.88
C HIS A 355 28.23 -1.11 -6.10
N ASN A 356 28.60 -2.21 -6.73
CA ASN A 356 29.99 -2.56 -7.04
C ASN A 356 30.08 -3.31 -8.38
N PRO A 357 30.09 -2.59 -9.51
CA PRO A 357 30.17 -3.21 -10.83
C PRO A 357 31.52 -3.95 -11.07
N GLY A 358 32.58 -3.59 -10.36
CA GLY A 358 33.85 -4.31 -10.40
C GLY A 358 33.71 -5.73 -9.86
N LYS A 359 33.13 -5.87 -8.66
CA LYS A 359 32.81 -7.17 -8.04
C LYS A 359 31.82 -7.98 -8.87
N ALA A 360 30.80 -7.33 -9.42
CA ALA A 360 29.84 -7.99 -10.30
C ALA A 360 30.50 -8.61 -11.53
N ARG A 361 31.38 -7.88 -12.23
CA ARG A 361 32.16 -8.42 -13.37
C ARG A 361 33.07 -9.56 -12.95
N GLN A 362 33.71 -9.48 -11.80
CA GLN A 362 34.56 -10.55 -11.28
C GLN A 362 33.76 -11.84 -11.03
N LEU A 363 32.58 -11.75 -10.40
CA LEU A 363 31.69 -12.88 -10.17
C LEU A 363 31.17 -13.50 -11.47
N LEU A 364 30.73 -12.67 -12.42
CA LEU A 364 30.31 -13.16 -13.74
C LEU A 364 31.44 -13.91 -14.45
N LYS A 365 32.65 -13.35 -14.44
CA LYS A 365 33.84 -13.99 -15.04
C LYS A 365 34.18 -15.31 -14.34
N SER A 366 34.09 -15.38 -13.01
CA SER A 366 34.34 -16.64 -12.26
C SER A 366 33.30 -17.72 -12.57
N ALA A 367 32.07 -17.32 -12.90
CA ALA A 367 30.99 -18.19 -13.36
C ALA A 367 31.08 -18.52 -14.88
N GLY A 368 32.14 -18.09 -15.59
CA GLY A 368 32.34 -18.35 -17.00
C GLY A 368 31.60 -17.41 -17.96
N HIS A 369 31.10 -16.27 -17.48
CA HIS A 369 30.31 -15.35 -18.28
C HIS A 369 30.94 -13.96 -18.37
N THR A 370 31.06 -13.43 -19.59
CA THR A 370 31.48 -12.04 -19.84
C THR A 370 30.41 -11.25 -20.59
N LYS A 371 29.46 -11.95 -21.20
CA LYS A 371 28.31 -11.39 -21.90
C LYS A 371 27.10 -12.27 -21.66
N LEU A 372 25.97 -11.69 -21.24
CA LEU A 372 24.68 -12.36 -21.09
C LEU A 372 23.60 -11.57 -21.80
N GLU A 373 22.59 -12.26 -22.33
CA GLU A 373 21.39 -11.66 -22.92
C GLU A 373 20.16 -12.29 -22.28
N LEU A 374 19.32 -11.48 -21.61
CA LEU A 374 18.20 -11.94 -20.82
C LEU A 374 16.95 -11.08 -21.04
N PRO A 375 15.74 -11.63 -21.08
CA PRO A 375 14.51 -10.85 -21.04
C PRO A 375 14.24 -10.32 -19.63
N LEU A 376 13.75 -9.08 -19.52
CA LEU A 376 13.28 -8.46 -18.28
C LEU A 376 11.83 -8.01 -18.45
N LEU A 377 10.90 -8.70 -17.81
CA LEU A 377 9.49 -8.32 -17.80
C LEU A 377 9.23 -7.24 -16.77
N HIS A 378 8.42 -6.24 -17.12
CA HIS A 378 7.98 -5.18 -16.20
C HIS A 378 6.55 -4.74 -16.52
N LEU A 379 5.88 -4.10 -15.57
CA LEU A 379 4.57 -3.48 -15.82
C LEU A 379 4.71 -2.30 -16.78
N ALA A 380 3.78 -2.18 -17.73
CA ALA A 380 3.72 -1.08 -18.70
C ALA A 380 3.18 0.22 -18.06
N LEU A 381 3.69 0.55 -16.86
CA LEU A 381 3.40 1.79 -16.14
C LEU A 381 4.65 2.67 -16.13
N PRO A 382 4.53 4.01 -16.24
CA PRO A 382 5.68 4.90 -16.35
C PRO A 382 6.73 4.73 -15.24
N GLY A 383 6.29 4.53 -14.00
CA GLY A 383 7.19 4.31 -12.85
C GLY A 383 7.93 2.98 -12.92
N ASP A 384 7.25 1.90 -13.30
CA ASP A 384 7.83 0.56 -13.40
C ASP A 384 8.75 0.45 -14.62
N THR A 385 8.42 1.14 -15.73
CA THR A 385 9.30 1.26 -16.89
C THR A 385 10.60 1.98 -16.53
N ALA A 386 10.54 3.09 -15.80
CA ALA A 386 11.73 3.82 -15.36
C ALA A 386 12.64 2.96 -14.45
N ILE A 387 12.05 2.14 -13.58
CA ILE A 387 12.79 1.17 -12.76
C ILE A 387 13.48 0.12 -13.65
N ALA A 388 12.77 -0.45 -14.63
CA ALA A 388 13.32 -1.45 -15.55
C ALA A 388 14.46 -0.87 -16.39
N GLU A 389 14.34 0.35 -16.89
CA GLU A 389 15.38 1.08 -17.62
C GLU A 389 16.62 1.34 -16.75
N SER A 390 16.41 1.68 -15.48
CA SER A 390 17.50 1.88 -14.51
C SER A 390 18.27 0.58 -14.28
N ILE A 391 17.56 -0.55 -14.09
CA ILE A 391 18.17 -1.89 -13.99
C ILE A 391 18.92 -2.25 -15.28
N GLN A 392 18.31 -2.03 -16.44
CA GLN A 392 18.93 -2.28 -17.74
C GLN A 392 20.25 -1.53 -17.91
N TYR A 393 20.27 -0.26 -17.50
CA TYR A 393 21.48 0.56 -17.55
C TYR A 393 22.60 -0.06 -16.70
N ASP A 394 22.32 -0.43 -15.44
CA ASP A 394 23.33 -0.98 -14.53
C ASP A 394 23.86 -2.33 -14.99
N LEU A 395 22.97 -3.22 -15.39
CA LEU A 395 23.33 -4.56 -15.84
C LEU A 395 24.21 -4.51 -17.11
N ARG A 396 23.94 -3.56 -17.99
CA ARG A 396 24.76 -3.34 -19.20
C ARG A 396 26.21 -2.97 -18.84
N GLN A 397 26.45 -2.23 -17.76
CA GLN A 397 27.81 -1.86 -17.31
C GLN A 397 28.67 -3.07 -16.92
N VAL A 398 28.05 -4.20 -16.66
CA VAL A 398 28.74 -5.44 -16.26
C VAL A 398 28.66 -6.54 -17.33
N GLY A 399 28.20 -6.21 -18.54
CA GLY A 399 28.12 -7.14 -19.67
C GLY A 399 26.82 -7.97 -19.72
N VAL A 400 25.80 -7.60 -18.92
CA VAL A 400 24.48 -8.23 -18.97
C VAL A 400 23.51 -7.35 -19.74
N HIS A 401 23.13 -7.76 -20.94
CA HIS A 401 22.18 -7.07 -21.80
C HIS A 401 20.77 -7.60 -21.56
N VAL A 402 19.85 -6.72 -21.12
CA VAL A 402 18.46 -7.11 -20.91
C VAL A 402 17.55 -6.49 -21.94
N THR A 403 16.62 -7.29 -22.48
CA THR A 403 15.55 -6.82 -23.37
C THR A 403 14.29 -6.59 -22.55
N LEU A 404 13.83 -5.33 -22.49
CA LEU A 404 12.63 -4.94 -21.74
C LEU A 404 11.37 -5.50 -22.40
N GLN A 405 10.51 -6.12 -21.60
CA GLN A 405 9.24 -6.71 -22.01
C GLN A 405 8.10 -6.10 -21.19
N PRO A 406 7.49 -4.99 -21.66
CA PRO A 406 6.35 -4.39 -20.98
C PRO A 406 5.14 -5.33 -21.06
N THR A 407 4.35 -5.39 -19.95
CA THR A 407 3.13 -6.19 -19.86
C THR A 407 2.07 -5.47 -19.04
N ASP A 408 0.81 -5.82 -19.24
CA ASP A 408 -0.28 -5.33 -18.39
C ASP A 408 -0.32 -6.03 -17.03
N GLY A 409 -1.02 -5.42 -16.07
CA GLY A 409 -1.09 -5.92 -14.69
C GLY A 409 -1.75 -7.29 -14.55
N ALA A 410 -2.80 -7.58 -15.34
CA ALA A 410 -3.52 -8.86 -15.27
C ALA A 410 -2.65 -10.02 -15.78
N THR A 411 -1.96 -9.80 -16.89
CA THR A 411 -0.99 -10.76 -17.45
C THR A 411 0.18 -10.98 -16.49
N ALA A 412 0.74 -9.92 -15.91
CA ALA A 412 1.81 -10.02 -14.93
C ALA A 412 1.36 -10.83 -13.70
N GLN A 413 0.19 -10.54 -13.15
CA GLN A 413 -0.38 -11.25 -12.01
C GLN A 413 -0.61 -12.74 -12.31
N LYS A 414 -1.16 -13.05 -13.48
CA LYS A 414 -1.33 -14.44 -13.92
C LYS A 414 0.00 -15.18 -13.98
N LYS A 415 1.03 -14.57 -14.57
CA LYS A 415 2.40 -15.14 -14.64
C LYS A 415 3.02 -15.31 -13.26
N LEU A 416 2.80 -14.34 -12.35
CA LEU A 416 3.30 -14.42 -10.97
C LEU A 416 2.73 -15.64 -10.23
N ILE A 417 1.41 -15.83 -10.27
CA ILE A 417 0.70 -16.93 -9.60
C ILE A 417 1.05 -18.28 -10.22
N SER A 418 1.12 -18.36 -11.56
CA SER A 418 1.38 -19.60 -12.28
C SER A 418 2.87 -19.97 -12.35
N GLN A 419 3.77 -19.18 -11.76
CA GLN A 419 5.23 -19.33 -11.90
C GLN A 419 5.72 -19.22 -13.35
N GLY A 420 4.99 -18.47 -14.18
CA GLY A 420 5.25 -18.30 -15.63
C GLY A 420 6.13 -17.09 -15.97
N MET A 421 6.86 -16.51 -15.00
CA MET A 421 7.76 -15.40 -15.26
C MET A 421 8.96 -15.81 -16.12
N PRO A 422 9.47 -14.91 -16.98
CA PRO A 422 10.66 -15.15 -17.78
C PRO A 422 11.93 -15.21 -16.91
N ALA A 423 13.10 -15.11 -17.53
CA ALA A 423 14.39 -15.14 -16.83
C ALA A 423 14.48 -14.08 -15.71
N LEU A 424 14.11 -12.85 -16.03
CA LEU A 424 14.06 -11.72 -15.09
C LEU A 424 12.73 -11.01 -15.15
N TRP A 425 12.31 -10.44 -14.02
CA TRP A 425 11.17 -9.51 -13.96
C TRP A 425 11.33 -8.51 -12.81
N THR A 426 10.70 -7.35 -12.90
CA THR A 426 10.61 -6.40 -11.80
C THR A 426 9.16 -6.12 -11.43
N MET A 427 8.88 -6.18 -10.14
CA MET A 427 7.57 -5.91 -9.52
C MET A 427 7.74 -5.41 -8.09
N GLY A 428 6.62 -5.02 -7.47
CA GLY A 428 6.57 -4.68 -6.05
C GLY A 428 5.72 -5.66 -5.25
N HIS A 429 5.96 -5.76 -3.94
CA HIS A 429 5.15 -6.56 -3.02
C HIS A 429 4.97 -5.87 -1.66
N GLY A 430 3.73 -5.89 -1.12
CA GLY A 430 3.34 -5.13 0.08
C GLY A 430 3.50 -5.85 1.43
N PHE A 431 3.70 -7.17 1.47
CA PHE A 431 3.64 -7.95 2.73
C PHE A 431 4.90 -7.88 3.61
N ALA A 432 5.95 -7.20 3.17
CA ALA A 432 7.12 -6.95 4.02
C ALA A 432 6.83 -6.04 5.24
N GLN A 433 5.66 -5.43 5.28
CA GLN A 433 5.19 -4.54 6.35
C GLN A 433 4.59 -5.28 7.56
N VAL A 434 4.23 -6.54 7.39
CA VAL A 434 3.68 -7.42 8.43
C VAL A 434 4.76 -8.31 9.02
N GLN A 435 4.37 -9.39 9.69
CA GLN A 435 5.35 -10.33 10.22
C GLN A 435 6.22 -10.91 9.08
N PRO A 436 7.54 -11.07 9.29
CA PRO A 436 8.43 -11.64 8.27
C PRO A 436 7.98 -13.02 7.78
N SER A 437 7.44 -13.86 8.67
CA SER A 437 6.83 -15.15 8.32
C SER A 437 5.66 -14.99 7.34
N THR A 438 4.83 -13.95 7.47
CA THR A 438 3.71 -13.70 6.55
C THR A 438 4.19 -13.46 5.12
N LEU A 439 5.26 -12.69 4.95
CA LEU A 439 5.86 -12.50 3.62
C LEU A 439 6.27 -13.86 3.02
N ALA A 440 6.95 -14.69 3.80
CA ALA A 440 7.53 -15.94 3.32
C ALA A 440 6.52 -17.09 3.15
N VAL A 441 5.39 -17.10 3.89
CA VAL A 441 4.33 -18.14 3.71
C VAL A 441 3.22 -17.71 2.76
N SER A 442 3.07 -16.40 2.48
CA SER A 442 1.89 -15.89 1.76
C SER A 442 2.22 -15.23 0.43
N ALA A 443 3.33 -14.51 0.33
CA ALA A 443 3.66 -13.74 -0.86
C ALA A 443 4.20 -14.62 -1.99
N TYR A 444 3.54 -14.64 -3.13
CA TYR A 444 3.95 -15.45 -4.29
C TYR A 444 5.44 -15.36 -4.66
N PRO A 445 6.11 -14.18 -4.61
CA PRO A 445 7.54 -14.12 -4.90
C PRO A 445 8.41 -14.80 -3.85
N PHE A 446 8.05 -14.65 -2.56
CA PHE A 446 8.86 -15.05 -1.40
C PHE A 446 8.49 -16.43 -0.84
N ASN A 447 7.37 -17.02 -1.28
CA ASN A 447 6.81 -18.22 -0.67
C ASN A 447 7.83 -19.36 -0.59
N GLU A 448 8.00 -19.96 0.59
CA GLU A 448 9.04 -20.96 0.88
C GLU A 448 8.83 -22.26 0.11
N ALA A 449 7.57 -22.64 -0.11
CA ALA A 449 7.23 -23.89 -0.77
C ALA A 449 7.02 -23.72 -2.28
N LYS A 450 6.49 -22.56 -2.74
CA LYS A 450 6.09 -22.36 -4.13
C LYS A 450 6.29 -20.91 -4.58
N ASN A 451 7.52 -20.39 -4.53
CA ASN A 451 7.79 -19.04 -5.01
C ASN A 451 7.84 -18.95 -6.55
N THR A 452 7.63 -17.73 -7.04
CA THR A 452 7.63 -17.41 -8.47
C THR A 452 9.00 -17.65 -9.13
N SER A 453 10.09 -17.48 -8.38
CA SER A 453 11.47 -17.75 -8.83
C SER A 453 11.76 -19.22 -9.04
N LYS A 454 10.86 -20.12 -8.63
CA LYS A 454 11.04 -21.59 -8.62
C LYS A 454 12.23 -22.05 -7.76
N TYR A 455 12.71 -21.18 -6.87
CA TYR A 455 13.71 -21.53 -5.88
C TYR A 455 13.15 -22.57 -4.90
N ARG A 456 13.95 -23.59 -4.58
CA ARG A 456 13.58 -24.67 -3.66
C ARG A 456 14.72 -24.93 -2.69
N SER A 457 14.40 -24.88 -1.40
CA SER A 457 15.35 -25.13 -0.32
C SER A 457 14.61 -25.71 0.90
N ALA A 458 15.04 -26.89 1.35
CA ALA A 458 14.52 -27.50 2.57
C ALA A 458 14.86 -26.63 3.81
N GLU A 459 16.01 -25.97 3.79
CA GLU A 459 16.43 -25.06 4.86
C GLU A 459 15.51 -23.83 4.91
N TYR A 460 15.23 -23.19 3.77
CA TYR A 460 14.33 -22.04 3.71
C TYR A 460 12.95 -22.41 4.21
N THR A 461 12.37 -23.52 3.73
CA THR A 461 11.07 -24.01 4.19
C THR A 461 11.06 -24.25 5.70
N LYS A 462 12.08 -24.94 6.23
CA LYS A 462 12.20 -25.22 7.66
C LYS A 462 12.22 -23.94 8.50
N VAL A 463 13.10 -23.01 8.18
CA VAL A 463 13.26 -21.76 8.92
C VAL A 463 11.99 -20.90 8.88
N VAL A 464 11.33 -20.83 7.72
CA VAL A 464 10.07 -20.09 7.58
C VAL A 464 8.96 -20.73 8.40
N GLN A 465 8.83 -22.07 8.40
CA GLN A 465 7.82 -22.78 9.19
C GLN A 465 8.08 -22.62 10.71
N GLU A 466 9.33 -22.68 11.15
CA GLU A 466 9.71 -22.40 12.53
C GLU A 466 9.32 -20.96 12.92
N ALA A 467 9.66 -19.98 12.08
CA ALA A 467 9.29 -18.59 12.32
C ALA A 467 7.78 -18.36 12.35
N TRP A 468 7.02 -19.06 11.50
CA TRP A 468 5.57 -18.93 11.41
C TRP A 468 4.83 -19.50 12.62
N THR A 469 5.36 -20.59 13.18
CA THR A 469 4.78 -21.26 14.35
C THR A 469 5.31 -20.75 15.69
N GLU A 470 6.31 -19.86 15.69
CA GLU A 470 6.82 -19.20 16.89
C GLU A 470 5.73 -18.26 17.46
N PRO A 471 5.22 -18.53 18.68
CA PRO A 471 4.06 -17.79 19.19
C PRO A 471 4.38 -16.35 19.58
N GLU A 472 5.62 -16.07 19.95
CA GLU A 472 6.07 -14.76 20.41
C GLU A 472 6.98 -14.11 19.35
N THR A 473 6.53 -13.00 18.80
CA THR A 473 7.16 -12.35 17.64
C THR A 473 8.26 -11.34 17.99
N ASP A 474 8.40 -11.00 19.26
CA ASP A 474 9.38 -10.01 19.76
C ASP A 474 10.34 -10.65 20.79
N THR A 475 10.90 -11.79 20.42
CA THR A 475 11.85 -12.54 21.25
C THR A 475 13.20 -12.70 20.54
N ALA A 476 14.25 -13.01 21.29
CA ALA A 476 15.56 -13.35 20.71
C ALA A 476 15.48 -14.55 19.76
N ALA A 477 14.61 -15.54 20.05
CA ALA A 477 14.39 -16.70 19.19
C ALA A 477 13.73 -16.30 17.88
N ALA A 478 12.64 -15.50 17.92
CA ALA A 478 11.99 -14.98 16.72
C ALA A 478 12.95 -14.13 15.86
N ASN A 479 13.71 -13.24 16.50
CA ASN A 479 14.68 -12.39 15.79
C ASN A 479 15.78 -13.21 15.11
N ALA A 480 16.27 -14.30 15.74
CA ALA A 480 17.24 -15.21 15.13
C ALA A 480 16.65 -15.91 13.88
N LEU A 481 15.38 -16.29 13.90
CA LEU A 481 14.68 -16.86 12.73
C LEU A 481 14.49 -15.82 11.62
N HIS A 482 14.14 -14.58 11.96
CA HIS A 482 14.02 -13.50 11.00
C HIS A 482 15.37 -13.15 10.33
N GLU A 483 16.45 -13.14 11.09
CA GLU A 483 17.81 -12.96 10.54
C GLU A 483 18.18 -14.09 9.58
N LYS A 484 17.82 -15.33 9.93
CA LYS A 484 18.09 -16.50 9.09
C LYS A 484 17.28 -16.47 7.78
N ILE A 485 16.03 -16.02 7.80
CA ILE A 485 15.21 -15.78 6.59
C ILE A 485 15.92 -14.73 5.73
N SER A 486 16.36 -13.62 6.33
CA SER A 486 17.05 -12.53 5.62
C SER A 486 18.36 -12.98 4.98
N SER A 487 19.17 -13.76 5.72
CA SER A 487 20.43 -14.33 5.21
C SER A 487 20.18 -15.21 3.97
N ILE A 488 19.18 -16.09 4.02
CA ILE A 488 18.84 -16.94 2.86
C ILE A 488 18.40 -16.11 1.65
N LEU A 489 17.55 -15.09 1.85
CA LEU A 489 17.12 -14.20 0.76
C LEU A 489 18.31 -13.48 0.11
N LEU A 490 19.24 -12.98 0.92
CA LEU A 490 20.44 -12.28 0.47
C LEU A 490 21.42 -13.24 -0.21
N ASP A 491 21.76 -14.37 0.42
CA ASP A 491 22.76 -15.30 -0.09
C ASP A 491 22.32 -15.98 -1.37
N GLU A 492 21.06 -16.37 -1.46
CA GLU A 492 20.53 -17.07 -2.62
C GLU A 492 20.11 -16.14 -3.76
N ALA A 493 19.81 -14.88 -3.45
CA ALA A 493 19.49 -13.82 -4.41
C ALA A 493 18.49 -14.24 -5.51
N PHE A 494 17.52 -15.09 -5.16
CA PHE A 494 16.44 -15.45 -6.08
C PHE A 494 15.40 -14.32 -6.22
N LEU A 495 15.39 -13.40 -5.27
CA LEU A 495 14.82 -12.06 -5.33
C LEU A 495 15.92 -11.08 -4.93
N ILE A 496 16.16 -10.11 -5.77
CA ILE A 496 17.13 -9.05 -5.55
C ILE A 496 16.35 -7.80 -5.18
N ASP A 497 16.21 -7.54 -3.89
CA ASP A 497 15.50 -6.36 -3.42
C ASP A 497 16.27 -5.08 -3.79
N LEU A 498 15.53 -4.06 -4.15
CA LEU A 498 16.04 -2.82 -4.72
C LEU A 498 15.76 -1.64 -3.80
N VAL A 499 14.48 -1.42 -3.51
CA VAL A 499 14.01 -0.33 -2.66
C VAL A 499 12.77 -0.75 -1.89
N VAL A 500 12.62 -0.26 -0.67
CA VAL A 500 11.35 -0.23 0.04
C VAL A 500 10.69 1.11 -0.24
N ARG A 501 9.57 1.10 -0.95
CA ARG A 501 8.87 2.34 -1.37
C ARG A 501 8.32 3.10 -0.17
N GLY A 502 8.50 4.41 -0.13
CA GLY A 502 7.67 5.31 0.64
C GLY A 502 6.30 5.51 -0.04
N ARG A 503 5.31 5.93 0.73
CA ARG A 503 4.02 6.36 0.16
C ARG A 503 3.91 7.87 0.26
N VAL A 504 3.74 8.53 -0.87
CA VAL A 504 3.62 9.99 -0.92
C VAL A 504 2.16 10.36 -1.16
N GLN A 505 1.65 11.26 -0.32
CA GLN A 505 0.34 11.86 -0.47
C GLN A 505 0.50 13.30 -0.92
N VAL A 506 -0.24 13.70 -1.94
CA VAL A 506 -0.45 15.10 -2.29
C VAL A 506 -1.89 15.47 -1.96
N THR A 507 -2.07 16.47 -1.12
CA THR A 507 -3.38 16.85 -0.56
C THR A 507 -3.59 18.35 -0.72
N ALA A 508 -4.80 18.75 -1.14
CA ALA A 508 -5.20 20.16 -1.11
C ALA A 508 -5.32 20.65 0.34
N ASP A 509 -4.97 21.91 0.59
CA ASP A 509 -4.96 22.58 1.90
C ASP A 509 -6.30 22.51 2.64
N ARG A 510 -7.41 22.48 1.90
CA ARG A 510 -8.77 22.35 2.43
C ARG A 510 -9.18 20.94 2.87
N VAL A 511 -8.34 19.93 2.69
CA VAL A 511 -8.64 18.53 3.04
C VAL A 511 -7.91 18.16 4.32
N HIS A 512 -8.65 17.75 5.33
CA HIS A 512 -8.13 17.38 6.63
C HIS A 512 -8.58 15.98 7.06
N GLY A 513 -7.90 15.39 8.04
CA GLY A 513 -8.29 14.13 8.67
C GLY A 513 -8.10 12.89 7.78
N VAL A 514 -7.40 13.01 6.66
CA VAL A 514 -6.99 11.86 5.83
C VAL A 514 -5.84 11.14 6.50
N THR A 515 -5.94 9.83 6.62
CA THR A 515 -4.85 9.00 7.11
C THR A 515 -4.62 7.79 6.22
N LEU A 516 -3.36 7.35 6.15
CA LEU A 516 -2.97 6.04 5.63
C LEU A 516 -2.48 5.20 6.80
N ASN A 517 -2.89 3.95 6.84
CA ASN A 517 -2.21 3.01 7.72
C ASN A 517 -0.90 2.50 7.07
N LYS A 518 -0.12 1.72 7.83
CA LYS A 518 1.16 1.14 7.34
C LYS A 518 1.02 0.28 6.09
N PHE A 519 -0.17 -0.22 5.78
CA PHE A 519 -0.46 -1.05 4.63
C PHE A 519 -1.01 -0.26 3.43
N SER A 520 -0.90 1.06 3.48
CA SER A 520 -1.42 1.98 2.47
C SER A 520 -2.94 1.94 2.29
N TYR A 521 -3.69 1.49 3.30
CA TYR A 521 -5.14 1.62 3.30
C TYR A 521 -5.55 3.05 3.62
N LEU A 522 -6.38 3.61 2.77
CA LEU A 522 -6.94 4.95 2.94
C LEU A 522 -8.09 4.92 3.96
N ASN A 523 -7.97 5.73 5.01
CA ASN A 523 -9.02 5.96 5.99
C ASN A 523 -9.55 7.39 5.83
N LEU A 524 -10.85 7.51 5.62
CA LEU A 524 -11.56 8.76 5.42
C LEU A 524 -12.72 8.98 6.41
N ASP A 525 -12.84 8.12 7.43
CA ASP A 525 -13.88 8.24 8.47
C ASP A 525 -13.79 9.55 9.24
N HIS A 526 -12.58 10.12 9.36
CA HIS A 526 -12.30 11.41 9.97
C HIS A 526 -12.03 12.54 8.96
N ALA A 527 -12.10 12.26 7.66
CA ALA A 527 -11.80 13.26 6.65
C ALA A 527 -12.93 14.27 6.49
N TYR A 528 -12.56 15.56 6.34
CA TYR A 528 -13.48 16.66 6.11
C TYR A 528 -12.88 17.73 5.21
N LEU A 529 -13.73 18.55 4.65
CA LEU A 529 -13.39 19.67 3.77
C LEU A 529 -13.69 21.00 4.47
N VAL A 530 -12.78 21.98 4.30
CA VAL A 530 -12.93 23.36 4.81
C VAL A 530 -13.08 24.33 3.65
#